data_73dfbe8b0f2976f0bb39a848ccad4b0a
#
_entry.id   73dfbe8b0f2976f0bb39a848ccad4b0a
#
_cell.length_a   1.000
_cell.length_b   1.000
_cell.length_c   1.000
_cell.angle_alpha   90.00
_cell.angle_beta   90.00
_cell.angle_gamma   90.00
#
_symmetry.space_group_name_H-M   'P 1'
#
loop_
_entity.id
_entity.type
_entity.pdbx_description
1 polymer ?
#
loop_
_entity_poly.entity_id
_entity_poly.type
_entity_poly.pdbx_seq_one_letter_code
_entity_poly.pdbx_strand_id
1 'polypeptide(L)'
;MIRMPLASASLLAIAISLAGCGEDKAPATQAAAPAAATESAAPATAAKIDEAAAKAVVNHYADLALAVFSDAASTGKALQTAIDALLADPSEATLNAAREAWLAARVPYMQTEVFRFGNPVVDEWEGQLNAWPLDEGLIDYVAEDYQHALGNPGAQANIIANTEIQVGEDKIDVSEITGELLASLNELGGSEANVATGYHAIEFLLWGQDLNGTEPGAGERPYTDYVVGEGATGGHNERRRAFLKAATDLLVSDLDDMVEQWKDGVQDNYRSELVAESAENGLRKMLFGMGSLSLGELAGERMKVALEANSTEDEHDCFSDNTHNSHFYNGKGIRNVYLGEYKKVDGSTLTGPSLSELVAKADAQADATLKADLQETEAKLQALVDSAEKNNVHFDQLIAEGNAEGQQLVRDAIAALVKQTGAIEQAAGKLGISDLNPDTADHEF
;
A
#
# COMPACT_ATOMS: atom_id res chain seq x y z
N MET A 1 5.69 -7.79 46.02
CA MET A 1 5.96 -6.45 46.57
C MET A 1 7.46 -6.23 46.57
N ILE A 2 7.98 -5.57 45.55
CA ILE A 2 9.27 -4.86 45.63
C ILE A 2 9.12 -3.71 44.61
N ARG A 3 9.13 -2.48 45.10
CA ARG A 3 9.13 -1.24 44.35
C ARG A 3 10.58 -0.88 44.05
N MET A 4 10.87 -0.49 42.82
CA MET A 4 12.10 0.23 42.49
C MET A 4 11.76 1.58 41.85
N PRO A 5 12.59 2.61 42.07
CA PRO A 5 12.20 4.00 41.91
C PRO A 5 12.55 4.57 40.51
N LEU A 6 11.76 5.59 40.11
CA LEU A 6 12.03 6.48 39.01
C LEU A 6 13.34 7.25 39.18
N ALA A 7 14.15 7.29 38.15
CA ALA A 7 15.27 8.23 38.04
C ALA A 7 14.90 9.32 37.02
N SER A 8 14.83 10.56 37.54
CA SER A 8 14.65 11.79 36.74
C SER A 8 15.95 12.17 36.05
N ALA A 9 15.94 12.43 34.77
CA ALA A 9 17.04 13.02 34.04
C ALA A 9 16.73 14.50 33.73
N SER A 10 17.65 15.36 34.18
CA SER A 10 17.54 16.81 34.13
C SER A 10 17.94 17.39 32.79
N LEU A 11 17.15 18.32 32.24
CA LEU A 11 17.51 19.19 31.14
C LEU A 11 18.61 20.16 31.54
N LEU A 12 19.65 20.27 30.74
CA LEU A 12 20.69 21.30 30.82
C LEU A 12 20.52 22.28 29.67
N ALA A 13 20.00 23.46 29.95
CA ALA A 13 19.94 24.58 29.02
C ALA A 13 21.25 25.35 29.07
N ILE A 14 21.92 25.51 27.95
CA ILE A 14 23.10 26.41 27.80
C ILE A 14 22.66 27.66 27.06
N ALA A 15 22.62 28.78 27.80
CA ALA A 15 22.49 30.12 27.25
C ALA A 15 23.88 30.71 26.95
N ILE A 16 24.09 31.08 25.70
CA ILE A 16 25.29 31.88 25.33
C ILE A 16 24.85 33.31 25.06
N SER A 17 25.25 34.23 25.95
CA SER A 17 25.14 35.65 25.80
C SER A 17 26.42 36.20 25.19
N LEU A 18 26.31 36.92 24.08
CA LEU A 18 27.39 37.78 23.58
C LEU A 18 26.91 39.24 23.58
N ALA A 19 27.52 40.04 24.45
CA ALA A 19 27.41 41.48 24.46
C ALA A 19 28.52 42.08 23.57
N GLY A 20 28.17 43.06 22.78
CA GLY A 20 29.10 43.88 22.01
C GLY A 20 28.53 45.28 21.81
N CYS A 21 29.02 46.24 22.56
CA CYS A 21 28.71 47.67 22.45
C CYS A 21 29.39 48.32 21.23
N GLY A 22 28.70 49.29 20.64
CA GLY A 22 29.26 50.23 19.67
C GLY A 22 28.27 51.33 19.37
N GLU A 23 28.41 52.52 20.03
CA GLU A 23 27.70 53.78 19.72
C GLU A 23 28.23 54.35 18.42
N ASP A 24 27.36 54.95 17.57
CA ASP A 24 27.42 56.37 17.21
C ASP A 24 26.28 56.81 16.24
N LYS A 25 25.59 57.90 16.72
CA LYS A 25 25.00 59.03 16.01
C LYS A 25 23.97 58.84 14.88
N ALA A 26 22.76 59.32 15.23
CA ALA A 26 21.74 59.77 14.29
C ALA A 26 22.10 61.06 13.56
N PRO A 27 21.51 61.32 12.38
CA PRO A 27 20.65 62.50 12.27
C PRO A 27 19.31 62.32 11.52
N ALA A 28 18.32 63.04 12.09
CA ALA A 28 17.23 63.77 11.46
C ALA A 28 16.26 63.14 10.47
N THR A 29 15.07 62.88 11.02
CA THR A 29 13.69 63.13 10.50
C THR A 29 13.50 63.51 9.04
N GLN A 30 12.77 62.62 8.34
CA GLN A 30 11.84 63.04 7.30
C GLN A 30 10.49 62.29 7.53
N ALA A 31 9.42 63.05 7.65
CA ALA A 31 8.07 62.55 7.85
C ALA A 31 7.60 61.80 6.61
N ALA A 32 7.27 60.52 6.77
CA ALA A 32 6.57 59.74 5.77
C ALA A 32 5.05 59.86 5.99
N ALA A 33 4.33 60.06 4.92
CA ALA A 33 2.87 60.11 4.87
C ALA A 33 2.23 58.81 5.34
N PRO A 34 0.99 58.80 5.85
CA PRO A 34 0.35 57.58 6.34
C PRO A 34 0.09 56.63 5.17
N ALA A 35 0.66 55.44 5.28
CA ALA A 35 0.32 54.32 4.42
C ALA A 35 -1.16 53.95 4.62
N ALA A 36 -1.91 53.88 3.53
CA ALA A 36 -3.28 53.36 3.52
C ALA A 36 -3.30 51.94 4.12
N ALA A 37 -4.12 51.76 5.14
CA ALA A 37 -4.40 50.45 5.69
C ALA A 37 -5.02 49.60 4.58
N THR A 38 -4.31 48.58 4.11
CA THR A 38 -4.90 47.49 3.38
C THR A 38 -5.81 46.75 4.36
N GLU A 39 -7.11 46.87 4.13
CA GLU A 39 -8.10 46.01 4.78
C GLU A 39 -7.65 44.54 4.54
N SER A 40 -7.27 43.88 5.63
CA SER A 40 -7.09 42.45 5.65
C SER A 40 -8.47 41.88 5.34
N ALA A 41 -8.63 41.26 4.17
CA ALA A 41 -9.82 40.50 3.85
C ALA A 41 -10.05 39.49 4.98
N ALA A 42 -11.21 39.54 5.60
CA ALA A 42 -11.62 38.55 6.58
C ALA A 42 -11.52 37.14 5.92
N PRO A 43 -11.06 36.12 6.65
CA PRO A 43 -11.04 34.77 6.11
C PRO A 43 -12.44 34.42 5.60
N ALA A 44 -12.53 34.01 4.35
CA ALA A 44 -13.78 33.56 3.75
C ALA A 44 -14.33 32.44 4.65
N THR A 45 -15.52 32.64 5.22
CA THR A 45 -16.20 31.61 5.97
C THR A 45 -16.37 30.42 5.05
N ALA A 46 -15.76 29.26 5.40
CA ALA A 46 -15.92 28.01 4.68
C ALA A 46 -17.42 27.78 4.42
N ALA A 47 -17.78 27.50 3.18
CA ALA A 47 -19.17 27.25 2.83
C ALA A 47 -19.64 26.02 3.62
N LYS A 48 -20.77 26.16 4.33
CA LYS A 48 -21.31 25.04 5.09
C LYS A 48 -21.68 23.92 4.11
N ILE A 49 -21.06 22.76 4.25
CA ILE A 49 -21.33 21.59 3.40
C ILE A 49 -22.83 21.23 3.52
N ASP A 50 -23.45 20.93 2.39
CA ASP A 50 -24.78 20.33 2.37
C ASP A 50 -24.70 18.91 2.97
N GLU A 51 -25.20 18.75 4.19
CA GLU A 51 -25.15 17.51 4.95
C GLU A 51 -25.77 16.32 4.20
N ALA A 52 -26.85 16.55 3.45
CA ALA A 52 -27.50 15.50 2.68
C ALA A 52 -26.64 15.07 1.48
N ALA A 53 -26.01 16.02 0.80
CA ALA A 53 -25.08 15.72 -0.31
C ALA A 53 -23.82 15.02 0.21
N ALA A 54 -23.27 15.46 1.34
CA ALA A 54 -22.10 14.82 1.96
C ALA A 54 -22.42 13.38 2.39
N LYS A 55 -23.57 13.12 3.00
CA LYS A 55 -24.00 11.76 3.33
C LYS A 55 -24.18 10.88 2.09
N ALA A 56 -24.69 11.44 0.99
CA ALA A 56 -24.82 10.69 -0.25
C ALA A 56 -23.44 10.27 -0.80
N VAL A 57 -22.42 11.12 -0.69
CA VAL A 57 -21.05 10.81 -1.08
C VAL A 57 -20.45 9.72 -0.20
N VAL A 58 -20.61 9.78 1.13
CA VAL A 58 -20.13 8.75 2.06
C VAL A 58 -20.81 7.39 1.80
N ASN A 59 -22.11 7.38 1.53
CA ASN A 59 -22.82 6.15 1.17
C ASN A 59 -22.28 5.56 -0.14
N HIS A 60 -22.04 6.39 -1.15
CA HIS A 60 -21.48 5.94 -2.42
C HIS A 60 -20.02 5.47 -2.30
N TYR A 61 -19.24 6.08 -1.39
CA TYR A 61 -17.89 5.57 -1.03
C TYR A 61 -17.98 4.14 -0.51
N ALA A 62 -18.95 3.84 0.36
CA ALA A 62 -19.17 2.46 0.81
C ALA A 62 -19.63 1.52 -0.33
N ASP A 63 -20.39 2.02 -1.31
CA ASP A 63 -20.77 1.25 -2.51
C ASP A 63 -19.53 0.95 -3.38
N LEU A 64 -18.61 1.92 -3.54
CA LEU A 64 -17.34 1.73 -4.23
C LEU A 64 -16.48 0.68 -3.53
N ALA A 65 -16.34 0.79 -2.20
CA ALA A 65 -15.61 -0.20 -1.40
C ALA A 65 -16.20 -1.61 -1.60
N LEU A 66 -17.51 -1.78 -1.43
CA LEU A 66 -18.15 -3.07 -1.66
C LEU A 66 -17.87 -3.61 -3.07
N ALA A 67 -17.92 -2.76 -4.09
CA ALA A 67 -17.72 -3.18 -5.47
C ALA A 67 -16.28 -3.64 -5.73
N VAL A 68 -15.28 -2.88 -5.26
CA VAL A 68 -13.87 -3.22 -5.49
C VAL A 68 -13.42 -4.42 -4.65
N PHE A 69 -13.86 -4.55 -3.38
CA PHE A 69 -13.61 -5.74 -2.56
C PHE A 69 -14.31 -6.98 -3.12
N SER A 70 -15.52 -6.84 -3.68
CA SER A 70 -16.21 -7.96 -4.35
C SER A 70 -15.45 -8.43 -5.58
N ASP A 71 -14.88 -7.53 -6.37
CA ASP A 71 -14.04 -7.89 -7.50
C ASP A 71 -12.73 -8.54 -7.05
N ALA A 72 -12.09 -8.04 -5.98
CA ALA A 72 -10.91 -8.65 -5.37
C ALA A 72 -11.22 -10.09 -4.88
N ALA A 73 -12.34 -10.30 -4.19
CA ALA A 73 -12.77 -11.63 -3.76
C ALA A 73 -13.07 -12.55 -4.95
N SER A 74 -13.69 -12.04 -6.01
CA SER A 74 -13.99 -12.82 -7.22
C SER A 74 -12.71 -13.26 -7.94
N THR A 75 -11.74 -12.36 -8.10
CA THR A 75 -10.45 -12.68 -8.73
C THR A 75 -9.55 -13.52 -7.83
N GLY A 76 -9.62 -13.35 -6.50
CA GLY A 76 -8.98 -14.25 -5.54
C GLY A 76 -9.50 -15.69 -5.64
N LYS A 77 -10.80 -15.89 -5.84
CA LYS A 77 -11.39 -17.23 -6.10
C LYS A 77 -10.95 -17.81 -7.44
N ALA A 78 -10.76 -16.99 -8.45
CA ALA A 78 -10.19 -17.44 -9.72
C ALA A 78 -8.71 -17.86 -9.55
N LEU A 79 -7.93 -17.13 -8.78
CA LEU A 79 -6.56 -17.52 -8.39
C LEU A 79 -6.57 -18.86 -7.62
N GLN A 80 -7.43 -19.04 -6.62
CA GLN A 80 -7.58 -20.29 -5.89
C GLN A 80 -7.88 -21.46 -6.84
N THR A 81 -8.78 -21.26 -7.80
CA THR A 81 -9.12 -22.27 -8.81
C THR A 81 -7.91 -22.65 -9.67
N ALA A 82 -7.10 -21.69 -10.08
CA ALA A 82 -5.91 -21.92 -10.88
C ALA A 82 -4.80 -22.63 -10.07
N ILE A 83 -4.63 -22.26 -8.80
CA ILE A 83 -3.70 -22.94 -7.88
C ILE A 83 -4.17 -24.39 -7.61
N ASP A 84 -5.45 -24.61 -7.39
CA ASP A 84 -6.00 -25.98 -7.23
C ASP A 84 -5.72 -26.83 -8.47
N ALA A 85 -5.81 -26.26 -9.67
CA ALA A 85 -5.46 -26.96 -10.92
C ALA A 85 -3.95 -27.25 -11.01
N LEU A 86 -3.09 -26.32 -10.62
CA LEU A 86 -1.63 -26.55 -10.52
C LEU A 86 -1.33 -27.69 -9.54
N LEU A 87 -1.96 -27.69 -8.38
CA LEU A 87 -1.76 -28.73 -7.38
C LEU A 87 -2.32 -30.09 -7.81
N ALA A 88 -3.38 -30.12 -8.62
CA ALA A 88 -3.96 -31.38 -9.13
C ALA A 88 -3.11 -32.00 -10.25
N ASP A 89 -2.58 -31.18 -11.16
CA ASP A 89 -1.80 -31.62 -12.34
C ASP A 89 -0.64 -30.63 -12.60
N PRO A 90 0.47 -30.73 -11.84
CA PRO A 90 1.60 -29.82 -11.98
C PRO A 90 2.22 -29.87 -13.38
N SER A 91 2.20 -28.75 -14.07
CA SER A 91 2.76 -28.58 -15.40
C SER A 91 3.12 -27.10 -15.65
N GLU A 92 3.93 -26.83 -16.64
CA GLU A 92 4.23 -25.46 -17.07
C GLU A 92 2.95 -24.66 -17.37
N ALA A 93 1.97 -25.28 -18.01
CA ALA A 93 0.72 -24.65 -18.36
C ALA A 93 -0.12 -24.27 -17.12
N THR A 94 -0.20 -25.15 -16.11
CA THR A 94 -0.96 -24.88 -14.89
C THR A 94 -0.23 -23.89 -13.97
N LEU A 95 1.10 -23.89 -13.92
CA LEU A 95 1.88 -22.89 -13.21
C LEU A 95 1.69 -21.49 -13.85
N ASN A 96 1.80 -21.39 -15.16
CA ASN A 96 1.60 -20.12 -15.86
C ASN A 96 0.16 -19.62 -15.69
N ALA A 97 -0.85 -20.50 -15.74
CA ALA A 97 -2.23 -20.11 -15.46
C ALA A 97 -2.44 -19.58 -14.03
N ALA A 98 -1.75 -20.15 -13.03
CA ALA A 98 -1.76 -19.65 -11.65
C ALA A 98 -1.09 -18.28 -11.53
N ARG A 99 0.03 -18.07 -12.20
CA ARG A 99 0.73 -16.77 -12.29
C ARG A 99 -0.17 -15.69 -12.96
N GLU A 100 -0.78 -16.01 -14.09
CA GLU A 100 -1.71 -15.10 -14.76
C GLU A 100 -2.92 -14.75 -13.88
N ALA A 101 -3.46 -15.73 -13.15
CA ALA A 101 -4.57 -15.50 -12.22
C ALA A 101 -4.15 -14.63 -11.02
N TRP A 102 -2.92 -14.76 -10.53
CA TRP A 102 -2.37 -13.90 -9.49
C TRP A 102 -2.26 -12.45 -9.99
N LEU A 103 -1.65 -12.23 -11.16
CA LEU A 103 -1.56 -10.89 -11.78
C LEU A 103 -2.95 -10.26 -11.97
N ALA A 104 -3.94 -11.04 -12.42
CA ALA A 104 -5.31 -10.56 -12.56
C ALA A 104 -5.97 -10.22 -11.22
N ALA A 105 -5.66 -10.96 -10.14
CA ALA A 105 -6.18 -10.70 -8.81
C ALA A 105 -5.59 -9.42 -8.18
N ARG A 106 -4.37 -9.06 -8.50
CA ARG A 106 -3.76 -7.79 -8.06
C ARG A 106 -4.50 -6.57 -8.58
N VAL A 107 -5.09 -6.63 -9.77
CA VAL A 107 -5.74 -5.47 -10.41
C VAL A 107 -6.85 -4.83 -9.55
N PRO A 108 -7.90 -5.54 -9.10
CA PRO A 108 -8.88 -4.97 -8.18
C PRO A 108 -8.33 -4.80 -6.77
N TYR A 109 -7.46 -5.72 -6.29
CA TYR A 109 -6.93 -5.63 -4.93
C TYR A 109 -6.17 -4.32 -4.71
N MET A 110 -5.24 -3.94 -5.60
CA MET A 110 -4.47 -2.70 -5.45
C MET A 110 -5.34 -1.43 -5.49
N GLN A 111 -6.54 -1.50 -6.04
CA GLN A 111 -7.51 -0.40 -5.97
C GLN A 111 -8.28 -0.36 -4.64
N THR A 112 -8.16 -1.39 -3.78
CA THR A 112 -8.71 -1.37 -2.42
C THR A 112 -7.86 -0.58 -1.44
N GLU A 113 -6.59 -0.39 -1.70
CA GLU A 113 -5.62 0.24 -0.80
C GLU A 113 -6.01 1.66 -0.37
N VAL A 114 -6.73 2.40 -1.21
CA VAL A 114 -7.25 3.73 -0.87
C VAL A 114 -8.28 3.71 0.28
N PHE A 115 -8.86 2.54 0.56
CA PHE A 115 -9.78 2.32 1.68
C PHE A 115 -9.06 1.92 2.97
N ARG A 116 -7.75 1.69 2.97
CA ARG A 116 -6.97 1.29 4.14
C ARG A 116 -6.91 2.41 5.16
N PHE A 117 -6.31 3.52 4.82
CA PHE A 117 -6.03 4.61 5.75
C PHE A 117 -7.30 5.32 6.20
N GLY A 118 -7.47 5.45 7.52
CA GLY A 118 -8.67 6.04 8.13
C GLY A 118 -9.85 5.08 8.32
N ASN A 119 -9.74 3.82 7.86
CA ASN A 119 -10.72 2.76 8.09
C ASN A 119 -10.06 1.57 8.80
N PRO A 120 -10.04 1.54 10.14
CA PRO A 120 -9.28 0.57 10.92
C PRO A 120 -9.52 -0.89 10.54
N VAL A 121 -10.76 -1.24 10.16
CA VAL A 121 -11.10 -2.60 9.73
C VAL A 121 -10.31 -3.05 8.49
N VAL A 122 -9.96 -2.12 7.61
CA VAL A 122 -9.15 -2.41 6.42
C VAL A 122 -7.67 -2.37 6.75
N ASP A 123 -7.25 -1.40 7.57
CA ASP A 123 -5.85 -1.22 7.96
C ASP A 123 -5.31 -2.41 8.77
N GLU A 124 -6.06 -2.87 9.78
CA GLU A 124 -5.71 -4.05 10.58
C GLU A 124 -5.71 -5.37 9.76
N TRP A 125 -6.54 -5.45 8.71
CA TRP A 125 -6.68 -6.61 7.85
C TRP A 125 -5.60 -6.69 6.78
N GLU A 126 -5.15 -5.55 6.28
CA GLU A 126 -4.21 -5.44 5.16
C GLU A 126 -2.90 -6.14 5.44
N GLY A 127 -2.33 -6.02 6.64
CA GLY A 127 -1.08 -6.65 7.04
C GLY A 127 -1.08 -8.20 6.94
N GLN A 128 -2.26 -8.85 6.88
CA GLN A 128 -2.34 -10.29 6.61
C GLN A 128 -2.39 -10.62 5.12
N LEU A 129 -2.82 -9.68 4.28
CA LEU A 129 -3.04 -9.92 2.85
C LEU A 129 -1.95 -9.39 1.95
N ASN A 130 -1.27 -8.31 2.34
CA ASN A 130 -0.37 -7.60 1.46
C ASN A 130 0.91 -7.11 2.16
N ALA A 131 1.23 -7.67 3.33
CA ALA A 131 2.46 -7.35 4.05
C ALA A 131 3.69 -7.61 3.16
N TRP A 132 4.63 -6.66 3.21
CA TRP A 132 5.82 -6.57 2.40
C TRP A 132 6.81 -5.57 3.05
N PRO A 133 8.12 -5.68 2.86
CA PRO A 133 8.86 -6.78 2.23
C PRO A 133 8.82 -8.07 3.07
N LEU A 134 9.15 -9.22 2.45
CA LEU A 134 9.16 -10.50 3.14
C LEU A 134 10.53 -11.21 3.02
N ASP A 135 10.94 -11.86 4.10
CA ASP A 135 12.10 -12.76 4.10
C ASP A 135 11.69 -14.15 3.61
N GLU A 136 12.05 -14.50 2.37
CA GLU A 136 11.65 -15.75 1.68
C GLU A 136 12.13 -16.99 2.39
N GLY A 137 13.30 -16.92 3.07
CA GLY A 137 13.88 -18.02 3.82
C GLY A 137 13.07 -18.43 5.06
N LEU A 138 12.08 -17.64 5.49
CA LEU A 138 11.06 -18.07 6.42
C LEU A 138 10.18 -19.17 5.80
N ILE A 139 9.83 -19.03 4.53
CA ILE A 139 8.85 -19.88 3.84
C ILE A 139 9.49 -21.12 3.24
N ASP A 140 10.49 -20.95 2.37
CA ASP A 140 11.04 -22.01 1.53
C ASP A 140 12.57 -21.89 1.37
N TYR A 141 13.15 -22.70 0.49
CA TYR A 141 14.55 -22.63 0.13
C TYR A 141 14.87 -21.32 -0.60
N VAL A 142 16.07 -20.83 -0.36
CA VAL A 142 16.63 -19.61 -0.95
C VAL A 142 18.03 -19.89 -1.49
N ALA A 143 18.60 -18.96 -2.25
CA ALA A 143 19.96 -19.03 -2.75
C ALA A 143 20.99 -19.07 -1.60
N GLU A 144 22.20 -19.60 -1.87
CA GLU A 144 23.26 -19.73 -0.84
C GLU A 144 23.75 -18.36 -0.31
N ASP A 145 23.67 -17.33 -1.15
CA ASP A 145 24.09 -15.94 -0.85
C ASP A 145 22.92 -15.03 -0.49
N TYR A 146 21.77 -15.62 -0.18
CA TYR A 146 20.56 -14.90 0.23
C TYR A 146 20.83 -13.86 1.31
N GLN A 147 20.38 -12.65 1.05
CA GLN A 147 20.39 -11.57 2.01
C GLN A 147 18.98 -11.45 2.62
N HIS A 148 18.88 -11.17 3.88
CA HIS A 148 17.61 -11.06 4.61
C HIS A 148 17.60 -9.81 5.49
N ALA A 149 16.43 -9.44 6.01
CA ALA A 149 16.29 -8.30 6.89
C ALA A 149 17.21 -8.40 8.09
N LEU A 150 17.96 -7.32 8.37
CA LEU A 150 18.99 -7.32 9.40
C LEU A 150 18.39 -7.61 10.80
N GLY A 151 18.86 -8.71 11.39
CA GLY A 151 18.44 -9.13 12.72
C GLY A 151 17.12 -9.91 12.78
N ASN A 152 16.54 -10.28 11.63
CA ASN A 152 15.35 -11.12 11.62
C ASN A 152 15.66 -12.55 12.12
N PRO A 153 15.08 -12.99 13.25
CA PRO A 153 15.33 -14.33 13.79
C PRO A 153 14.63 -15.43 13.00
N GLY A 154 13.66 -15.12 12.14
CA GLY A 154 12.88 -16.04 11.32
C GLY A 154 13.39 -16.23 9.91
N ALA A 155 14.32 -15.38 9.45
CA ALA A 155 14.74 -15.26 8.05
C ALA A 155 15.22 -16.57 7.36
N GLN A 156 15.56 -17.60 8.10
CA GLN A 156 16.04 -18.89 7.57
C GLN A 156 15.33 -20.09 8.22
N ALA A 157 14.14 -19.87 8.80
CA ALA A 157 13.43 -20.93 9.50
C ALA A 157 12.91 -22.04 8.57
N ASN A 158 12.60 -21.73 7.34
CA ASN A 158 12.13 -22.62 6.28
C ASN A 158 10.99 -23.55 6.75
N ILE A 159 9.78 -23.01 6.83
CA ILE A 159 8.56 -23.72 7.26
C ILE A 159 8.31 -24.95 6.39
N ILE A 160 8.61 -24.88 5.10
CA ILE A 160 8.36 -25.97 4.16
C ILE A 160 9.32 -27.14 4.41
N ALA A 161 10.57 -26.90 4.76
CA ALA A 161 11.55 -27.96 4.98
C ALA A 161 11.45 -28.60 6.38
N ASN A 162 10.89 -27.91 7.35
CA ASN A 162 10.94 -28.30 8.76
C ASN A 162 9.53 -28.62 9.32
N THR A 163 9.47 -29.46 10.36
CA THR A 163 8.26 -29.72 11.14
C THR A 163 8.26 -29.01 12.50
N GLU A 164 9.38 -28.48 12.90
CA GLU A 164 9.58 -27.56 14.04
C GLU A 164 10.54 -26.48 13.58
N ILE A 165 10.23 -25.22 13.83
CA ILE A 165 11.11 -24.09 13.53
C ILE A 165 11.53 -23.39 14.82
N GLN A 166 12.67 -22.70 14.77
CA GLN A 166 13.19 -21.88 15.85
C GLN A 166 13.19 -20.42 15.39
N VAL A 167 12.46 -19.54 16.09
CA VAL A 167 12.46 -18.10 15.86
C VAL A 167 12.75 -17.37 17.15
N GLY A 168 13.93 -16.80 17.25
CA GLY A 168 14.44 -16.28 18.52
C GLY A 168 14.58 -17.37 19.56
N GLU A 169 13.90 -17.22 20.71
CA GLU A 169 13.86 -18.24 21.78
C GLU A 169 12.71 -19.24 21.63
N ASP A 170 11.77 -18.97 20.74
CA ASP A 170 10.54 -19.76 20.57
C ASP A 170 10.74 -20.95 19.62
N LYS A 171 10.22 -22.09 20.04
CA LYS A 171 10.09 -23.29 19.21
C LYS A 171 8.64 -23.48 18.80
N ILE A 172 8.40 -23.59 17.52
CA ILE A 172 7.07 -23.64 16.94
C ILE A 172 6.91 -24.92 16.16
N ASP A 173 5.86 -25.67 16.48
CA ASP A 173 5.45 -26.84 15.70
C ASP A 173 4.75 -26.38 14.42
N VAL A 174 5.37 -26.67 13.29
CA VAL A 174 4.85 -26.39 11.95
C VAL A 174 4.63 -27.70 11.16
N SER A 175 4.44 -28.82 11.86
CA SER A 175 4.24 -30.13 11.25
C SER A 175 2.98 -30.20 10.39
N GLU A 176 1.92 -29.50 10.79
CA GLU A 176 0.67 -29.34 10.02
C GLU A 176 0.53 -27.86 9.59
N ILE A 177 0.52 -27.62 8.28
CA ILE A 177 0.44 -26.26 7.71
C ILE A 177 -1.03 -25.91 7.48
N THR A 178 -1.56 -24.99 8.29
CA THR A 178 -2.92 -24.46 8.20
C THR A 178 -2.91 -22.94 8.05
N GLY A 179 -4.02 -22.35 7.57
CA GLY A 179 -4.17 -20.91 7.46
C GLY A 179 -3.95 -20.19 8.81
N GLU A 180 -4.51 -20.75 9.91
CA GLU A 180 -4.34 -20.20 11.24
C GLU A 180 -2.88 -20.23 11.71
N LEU A 181 -2.15 -21.33 11.40
CA LEU A 181 -0.72 -21.37 11.69
C LEU A 181 0.00 -20.26 10.91
N LEU A 182 -0.20 -20.17 9.60
CA LEU A 182 0.48 -19.17 8.78
C LEU A 182 0.20 -17.75 9.26
N ALA A 183 -1.05 -17.41 9.57
CA ALA A 183 -1.40 -16.11 10.13
C ALA A 183 -0.67 -15.81 11.44
N SER A 184 -0.47 -16.83 12.29
CA SER A 184 0.24 -16.67 13.57
C SER A 184 1.76 -16.47 13.45
N LEU A 185 2.30 -16.66 12.25
CA LEU A 185 3.73 -16.49 11.97
C LEU A 185 4.08 -15.11 11.40
N ASN A 186 3.09 -14.31 11.02
CA ASN A 186 3.33 -12.92 10.61
C ASN A 186 3.91 -12.13 11.79
N GLU A 187 4.92 -11.31 11.52
CA GLU A 187 5.66 -10.49 12.50
C GLU A 187 6.29 -11.30 13.66
N LEU A 188 6.41 -12.60 13.50
CA LEU A 188 6.95 -13.47 14.54
C LEU A 188 8.38 -13.07 14.91
N GLY A 189 8.66 -13.04 16.23
CA GLY A 189 9.96 -12.61 16.73
C GLY A 189 10.20 -11.10 16.62
N GLY A 190 9.17 -10.31 16.29
CA GLY A 190 9.20 -8.85 16.20
C GLY A 190 9.84 -8.33 14.92
N SER A 191 9.86 -9.12 13.86
CA SER A 191 10.31 -8.68 12.53
C SER A 191 9.14 -8.60 11.57
N GLU A 192 8.88 -7.43 11.01
CA GLU A 192 7.84 -7.18 10.00
C GLU A 192 8.11 -7.97 8.70
N ALA A 193 9.39 -8.29 8.41
CA ALA A 193 9.75 -9.13 7.26
C ALA A 193 9.37 -10.62 7.42
N ASN A 194 8.91 -11.05 8.60
CA ASN A 194 8.33 -12.38 8.77
C ASN A 194 6.89 -12.40 8.26
N VAL A 195 6.72 -12.66 6.98
CA VAL A 195 5.44 -12.74 6.29
C VAL A 195 5.24 -14.15 5.79
N ALA A 196 4.14 -14.80 6.22
CA ALA A 196 3.81 -16.17 5.82
C ALA A 196 2.45 -16.29 5.12
N THR A 197 1.74 -15.17 4.90
CA THR A 197 0.39 -15.13 4.33
C THR A 197 0.30 -14.11 3.18
N GLY A 198 -0.86 -14.03 2.57
CA GLY A 198 -1.21 -12.98 1.63
C GLY A 198 -0.64 -13.13 0.22
N TYR A 199 -0.76 -12.07 -0.55
CA TYR A 199 -0.40 -12.06 -1.97
C TYR A 199 1.09 -12.31 -2.20
N HIS A 200 1.99 -11.72 -1.39
CA HIS A 200 3.43 -11.84 -1.62
C HIS A 200 3.98 -13.21 -1.23
N ALA A 201 3.44 -13.87 -0.19
CA ALA A 201 3.78 -15.26 0.11
C ALA A 201 3.35 -16.21 -1.04
N ILE A 202 2.17 -15.98 -1.63
CA ILE A 202 1.70 -16.72 -2.81
C ILE A 202 2.56 -16.40 -4.04
N GLU A 203 2.92 -15.14 -4.23
CA GLU A 203 3.81 -14.68 -5.31
C GLU A 203 5.15 -15.41 -5.25
N PHE A 204 5.82 -15.36 -4.09
CA PHE A 204 7.07 -16.08 -3.88
C PHE A 204 6.94 -17.58 -4.16
N LEU A 205 5.85 -18.21 -3.75
CA LEU A 205 5.62 -19.62 -4.04
C LEU A 205 5.41 -19.90 -5.53
N LEU A 206 4.82 -18.99 -6.28
CA LEU A 206 4.58 -19.17 -7.72
C LEU A 206 5.82 -18.85 -8.58
N TRP A 207 6.60 -17.81 -8.22
CA TRP A 207 7.76 -17.37 -9.01
C TRP A 207 9.10 -17.80 -8.41
N GLY A 208 9.21 -18.01 -7.09
CA GLY A 208 10.50 -18.17 -6.41
C GLY A 208 11.21 -16.84 -6.25
N GLN A 209 12.45 -16.87 -5.79
CA GLN A 209 13.30 -15.67 -5.75
C GLN A 209 13.53 -15.12 -7.15
N ASP A 210 13.52 -13.82 -7.29
CA ASP A 210 14.17 -13.19 -8.43
C ASP A 210 15.68 -13.10 -8.18
N LEU A 211 16.43 -13.89 -8.92
CA LEU A 211 17.89 -13.94 -8.86
C LEU A 211 18.56 -13.10 -9.95
N ASN A 212 17.77 -12.34 -10.73
CA ASN A 212 18.27 -11.49 -11.79
C ASN A 212 18.69 -10.10 -11.27
N GLY A 213 18.25 -9.73 -10.06
CA GLY A 213 18.51 -8.43 -9.46
C GLY A 213 17.90 -7.32 -10.32
N THR A 214 18.73 -6.44 -10.90
CA THR A 214 18.27 -5.38 -11.82
C THR A 214 18.46 -5.74 -13.30
N GLU A 215 18.69 -7.00 -13.62
CA GLU A 215 18.71 -7.50 -15.00
C GLU A 215 17.32 -8.05 -15.36
N PRO A 216 16.94 -8.13 -16.64
CA PRO A 216 15.59 -8.54 -17.03
C PRO A 216 15.21 -9.94 -16.58
N GLY A 217 14.05 -10.09 -15.98
CA GLY A 217 13.41 -11.38 -15.71
C GLY A 217 12.96 -11.56 -14.27
N ALA A 218 11.73 -12.01 -14.09
CA ALA A 218 11.14 -12.40 -12.83
C ALA A 218 11.68 -13.73 -12.28
N GLY A 219 11.25 -14.14 -11.10
CA GLY A 219 11.58 -15.43 -10.51
C GLY A 219 11.18 -16.62 -11.40
N GLU A 220 11.99 -17.68 -11.40
CA GLU A 220 11.89 -18.82 -12.33
C GLU A 220 11.60 -20.15 -11.62
N ARG A 221 10.76 -20.18 -10.59
CA ARG A 221 10.39 -21.44 -9.91
C ARG A 221 9.81 -22.45 -10.92
N PRO A 222 10.34 -23.68 -11.00
CA PRO A 222 9.83 -24.68 -11.92
C PRO A 222 8.55 -25.35 -11.37
N TYR A 223 7.64 -25.75 -12.24
CA TYR A 223 6.43 -26.49 -11.83
C TYR A 223 6.78 -27.84 -11.17
N THR A 224 7.98 -28.39 -11.43
CA THR A 224 8.47 -29.64 -10.83
C THR A 224 8.65 -29.54 -9.31
N ASP A 225 8.69 -28.36 -8.73
CA ASP A 225 8.63 -28.13 -7.29
C ASP A 225 7.27 -28.49 -6.67
N TYR A 226 6.25 -28.65 -7.51
CA TYR A 226 4.91 -29.09 -7.14
C TYR A 226 4.60 -30.54 -7.51
N VAL A 227 5.51 -31.22 -8.25
CA VAL A 227 5.39 -32.65 -8.57
C VAL A 227 5.71 -33.49 -7.34
N VAL A 228 4.94 -34.57 -7.11
CA VAL A 228 5.19 -35.55 -6.06
C VAL A 228 5.70 -36.84 -6.69
N GLY A 229 6.86 -37.32 -6.26
CA GLY A 229 7.48 -38.55 -6.78
C GLY A 229 8.54 -38.30 -7.85
N GLU A 230 8.52 -39.11 -8.93
CA GLU A 230 9.54 -39.03 -9.98
C GLU A 230 9.47 -37.71 -10.74
N GLY A 231 10.61 -37.06 -10.92
CA GLY A 231 10.74 -35.75 -11.57
C GLY A 231 10.54 -34.56 -10.63
N ALA A 232 10.29 -34.76 -9.34
CA ALA A 232 10.19 -33.69 -8.35
C ALA A 232 11.54 -32.98 -8.16
N THR A 233 11.47 -31.65 -8.01
CA THR A 233 12.61 -30.78 -7.68
C THR A 233 12.34 -29.99 -6.39
N GLY A 234 13.32 -29.24 -5.88
CA GLY A 234 13.20 -28.35 -4.72
C GLY A 234 13.08 -29.05 -3.36
N GLY A 235 12.68 -30.34 -3.32
CA GLY A 235 12.40 -31.07 -2.07
C GLY A 235 11.14 -30.58 -1.35
N HIS A 236 10.67 -31.38 -0.39
CA HIS A 236 9.51 -31.06 0.46
C HIS A 236 8.22 -30.69 -0.28
N ASN A 237 8.04 -31.19 -1.50
CA ASN A 237 6.98 -30.79 -2.42
C ASN A 237 5.56 -30.93 -1.84
N GLU A 238 5.28 -31.98 -1.06
CA GLU A 238 3.96 -32.12 -0.40
C GLU A 238 3.70 -30.98 0.58
N ARG A 239 4.72 -30.52 1.32
CA ARG A 239 4.59 -29.41 2.25
C ARG A 239 4.46 -28.07 1.54
N ARG A 240 5.22 -27.85 0.44
CA ARG A 240 5.07 -26.65 -0.40
C ARG A 240 3.67 -26.53 -0.98
N ARG A 241 3.11 -27.65 -1.44
CA ARG A 241 1.71 -27.74 -1.90
C ARG A 241 0.72 -27.39 -0.79
N ALA A 242 0.95 -27.92 0.43
CA ALA A 242 0.12 -27.61 1.59
C ALA A 242 0.20 -26.13 1.98
N PHE A 243 1.40 -25.53 1.93
CA PHE A 243 1.58 -24.11 2.20
C PHE A 243 0.84 -23.24 1.19
N LEU A 244 1.09 -23.45 -0.11
CA LEU A 244 0.42 -22.71 -1.17
C LEU A 244 -1.10 -22.81 -1.08
N LYS A 245 -1.62 -24.01 -0.80
CA LYS A 245 -3.05 -24.21 -0.59
C LYS A 245 -3.59 -23.45 0.62
N ALA A 246 -2.92 -23.57 1.77
CA ALA A 246 -3.34 -22.92 3.02
C ALA A 246 -3.30 -21.38 2.91
N ALA A 247 -2.24 -20.81 2.33
CA ALA A 247 -2.13 -19.37 2.12
C ALA A 247 -3.21 -18.85 1.17
N THR A 248 -3.49 -19.59 0.09
CA THR A 248 -4.53 -19.20 -0.87
C THR A 248 -5.96 -19.32 -0.29
N ASP A 249 -6.24 -20.37 0.46
CA ASP A 249 -7.55 -20.55 1.12
C ASP A 249 -7.80 -19.45 2.15
N LEU A 250 -6.77 -19.08 2.92
CA LEU A 250 -6.82 -17.99 3.87
C LEU A 250 -7.07 -16.65 3.16
N LEU A 251 -6.30 -16.33 2.11
CA LEU A 251 -6.50 -15.13 1.32
C LEU A 251 -7.94 -14.97 0.83
N VAL A 252 -8.55 -16.05 0.32
CA VAL A 252 -9.94 -16.00 -0.17
C VAL A 252 -10.94 -15.84 0.97
N SER A 253 -10.70 -16.49 2.12
CA SER A 253 -11.53 -16.31 3.32
C SER A 253 -11.50 -14.86 3.79
N ASP A 254 -10.33 -14.26 3.88
CA ASP A 254 -10.13 -12.88 4.34
C ASP A 254 -10.77 -11.86 3.38
N LEU A 255 -10.67 -12.10 2.07
CA LEU A 255 -11.34 -11.28 1.06
C LEU A 255 -12.87 -11.37 1.17
N ASP A 256 -13.43 -12.55 1.43
CA ASP A 256 -14.87 -12.74 1.65
C ASP A 256 -15.33 -12.05 2.94
N ASP A 257 -14.56 -12.13 4.02
CA ASP A 257 -14.84 -11.44 5.28
C ASP A 257 -14.86 -9.91 5.10
N MET A 258 -13.94 -9.36 4.30
CA MET A 258 -13.92 -7.93 4.01
C MET A 258 -15.14 -7.51 3.17
N VAL A 259 -15.59 -8.31 2.22
CA VAL A 259 -16.85 -8.06 1.50
C VAL A 259 -18.05 -7.96 2.47
N GLU A 260 -18.14 -8.82 3.48
CA GLU A 260 -19.19 -8.75 4.50
C GLU A 260 -19.12 -7.45 5.33
N GLN A 261 -17.91 -6.90 5.60
CA GLN A 261 -17.75 -5.62 6.29
C GLN A 261 -18.33 -4.44 5.50
N TRP A 262 -18.33 -4.51 4.16
CA TRP A 262 -18.84 -3.43 3.30
C TRP A 262 -20.25 -3.68 2.75
N LYS A 263 -20.87 -4.80 3.06
CA LYS A 263 -22.19 -5.19 2.55
C LYS A 263 -23.29 -4.27 3.03
N ASP A 264 -24.17 -3.86 2.11
CA ASP A 264 -25.32 -3.01 2.44
C ASP A 264 -26.42 -3.82 3.16
N GLY A 265 -27.14 -3.12 4.06
CA GLY A 265 -28.26 -3.69 4.79
C GLY A 265 -27.91 -4.71 5.88
N VAL A 266 -26.60 -4.94 6.14
CA VAL A 266 -26.11 -5.73 7.26
C VAL A 266 -25.96 -4.83 8.48
N GLN A 267 -26.48 -5.23 9.63
CA GLN A 267 -26.25 -4.56 10.90
C GLN A 267 -24.94 -5.06 11.50
N ASP A 268 -24.29 -4.22 12.27
CA ASP A 268 -23.06 -4.54 13.01
C ASP A 268 -21.85 -4.89 12.11
N ASN A 269 -21.82 -4.36 10.87
CA ASN A 269 -20.64 -4.36 10.03
C ASN A 269 -20.03 -2.94 9.91
N TYR A 270 -18.81 -2.84 9.39
CA TYR A 270 -18.09 -1.56 9.29
C TYR A 270 -18.85 -0.51 8.47
N ARG A 271 -19.50 -0.91 7.36
CA ARG A 271 -20.34 0.01 6.57
C ARG A 271 -21.43 0.65 7.43
N SER A 272 -22.10 -0.12 8.29
CA SER A 272 -23.17 0.41 9.13
C SER A 272 -22.65 1.43 10.16
N GLU A 273 -21.43 1.23 10.67
CA GLU A 273 -20.76 2.18 11.55
C GLU A 273 -20.37 3.47 10.80
N LEU A 274 -19.69 3.34 9.66
CA LEU A 274 -19.25 4.45 8.83
C LEU A 274 -20.41 5.38 8.43
N VAL A 275 -21.53 4.84 7.95
CA VAL A 275 -22.67 5.64 7.49
C VAL A 275 -23.49 6.24 8.64
N ALA A 276 -23.35 5.70 9.87
CA ALA A 276 -23.94 6.25 11.07
C ALA A 276 -23.16 7.45 11.65
N GLU A 277 -21.90 7.59 11.31
CA GLU A 277 -21.07 8.73 11.69
C GLU A 277 -21.57 10.04 11.09
N SER A 278 -20.97 11.17 11.51
CA SER A 278 -21.19 12.44 10.84
C SER A 278 -20.68 12.41 9.40
N ALA A 279 -21.35 13.11 8.47
CA ALA A 279 -20.87 13.19 7.10
C ALA A 279 -19.45 13.78 7.01
N GLU A 280 -19.12 14.75 7.87
CA GLU A 280 -17.78 15.34 7.97
C GLU A 280 -16.71 14.27 8.28
N ASN A 281 -16.98 13.38 9.24
CA ASN A 281 -16.06 12.28 9.57
C ASN A 281 -15.87 11.31 8.41
N GLY A 282 -16.95 10.93 7.72
CA GLY A 282 -16.86 10.09 6.54
C GLY A 282 -16.03 10.72 5.43
N LEU A 283 -16.27 12.02 5.13
CA LEU A 283 -15.45 12.75 4.15
C LEU A 283 -13.99 12.87 4.56
N ARG A 284 -13.71 13.06 5.86
CA ARG A 284 -12.35 13.10 6.41
C ARG A 284 -11.63 11.76 6.16
N LYS A 285 -12.26 10.62 6.45
CA LYS A 285 -11.71 9.29 6.20
C LYS A 285 -11.39 9.08 4.72
N MET A 286 -12.29 9.48 3.81
CA MET A 286 -12.05 9.39 2.36
C MET A 286 -10.82 10.21 1.94
N LEU A 287 -10.74 11.47 2.35
CA LEU A 287 -9.65 12.38 1.98
C LEU A 287 -8.31 11.97 2.63
N PHE A 288 -8.36 11.49 3.88
CA PHE A 288 -7.19 10.95 4.57
C PHE A 288 -6.65 9.72 3.87
N GLY A 289 -7.52 8.76 3.51
CA GLY A 289 -7.13 7.56 2.75
C GLY A 289 -6.48 7.90 1.41
N MET A 290 -7.06 8.86 0.67
CA MET A 290 -6.48 9.34 -0.59
C MET A 290 -5.10 9.98 -0.38
N GLY A 291 -4.96 10.82 0.65
CA GLY A 291 -3.74 11.55 0.95
C GLY A 291 -2.61 10.64 1.44
N SER A 292 -2.90 9.76 2.42
CA SER A 292 -1.92 8.85 3.01
C SER A 292 -1.44 7.79 2.01
N LEU A 293 -2.36 7.20 1.23
CA LEU A 293 -1.93 6.31 0.14
C LEU A 293 -1.07 7.05 -0.89
N SER A 294 -1.40 8.30 -1.21
CA SER A 294 -0.65 9.06 -2.21
C SER A 294 0.75 9.44 -1.75
N LEU A 295 0.90 9.92 -0.51
CA LEU A 295 2.14 10.53 0.00
C LEU A 295 3.01 9.52 0.76
N GLY A 296 2.50 9.00 1.87
CA GLY A 296 3.25 8.11 2.75
C GLY A 296 3.51 6.78 2.09
N GLU A 297 2.46 6.10 1.71
CA GLU A 297 2.55 4.73 1.21
C GLU A 297 3.14 4.65 -0.20
N LEU A 298 2.44 5.16 -1.22
CA LEU A 298 2.87 4.93 -2.62
C LEU A 298 4.11 5.74 -2.99
N ALA A 299 4.13 7.04 -2.70
CA ALA A 299 5.29 7.86 -3.03
C ALA A 299 6.48 7.59 -2.10
N GLY A 300 6.24 7.38 -0.82
CA GLY A 300 7.25 7.12 0.21
C GLY A 300 7.72 5.68 0.22
N GLU A 301 6.94 4.82 0.87
CA GLU A 301 7.32 3.43 1.17
C GLU A 301 7.57 2.62 -0.09
N ARG A 302 6.62 2.62 -1.04
CA ARG A 302 6.66 1.72 -2.19
C ARG A 302 7.55 2.19 -3.33
N MET A 303 7.80 3.50 -3.48
CA MET A 303 8.59 4.00 -4.62
C MET A 303 9.91 4.63 -4.19
N LYS A 304 9.89 5.52 -3.17
CA LYS A 304 11.08 6.27 -2.77
C LYS A 304 12.12 5.37 -2.13
N VAL A 305 11.71 4.47 -1.24
CA VAL A 305 12.62 3.55 -0.53
C VAL A 305 13.39 2.69 -1.52
N ALA A 306 12.70 1.95 -2.38
CA ALA A 306 13.33 1.12 -3.41
C ALA A 306 14.27 1.93 -4.33
N LEU A 307 13.82 3.13 -4.75
CA LEU A 307 14.59 4.00 -5.63
C LEU A 307 15.87 4.54 -4.97
N GLU A 308 15.81 5.01 -3.72
CA GLU A 308 16.97 5.60 -3.03
C GLU A 308 17.98 4.55 -2.59
N ALA A 309 17.51 3.37 -2.22
CA ALA A 309 18.35 2.22 -1.89
C ALA A 309 18.88 1.48 -3.13
N ASN A 310 18.31 1.69 -4.32
CA ASN A 310 18.48 0.84 -5.50
C ASN A 310 18.25 -0.64 -5.16
N SER A 311 17.25 -0.91 -4.32
CA SER A 311 16.99 -2.21 -3.72
C SER A 311 15.84 -2.91 -4.44
N THR A 312 16.11 -4.08 -4.98
CA THR A 312 15.11 -4.98 -5.56
C THR A 312 14.27 -5.67 -4.49
N GLU A 313 14.81 -5.83 -3.28
CA GLU A 313 14.08 -6.40 -2.13
C GLU A 313 12.99 -5.46 -1.60
N ASP A 314 13.18 -4.13 -1.77
CA ASP A 314 12.19 -3.12 -1.41
C ASP A 314 11.19 -2.85 -2.56
N GLU A 315 11.24 -3.60 -3.63
CA GLU A 315 10.29 -3.58 -4.72
C GLU A 315 8.99 -4.32 -4.33
N HIS A 316 7.84 -3.72 -4.57
CA HIS A 316 6.58 -4.20 -4.01
C HIS A 316 6.16 -5.60 -4.51
N ASP A 317 6.19 -5.86 -5.82
CA ASP A 317 5.90 -7.17 -6.43
C ASP A 317 7.19 -7.75 -7.06
N CYS A 318 8.24 -7.94 -6.22
CA CYS A 318 9.61 -8.22 -6.67
C CYS A 318 9.76 -9.60 -7.32
N PHE A 319 8.97 -10.61 -6.95
CA PHE A 319 9.11 -11.95 -7.49
C PHE A 319 8.54 -12.09 -8.90
N SER A 320 7.54 -11.29 -9.22
CA SER A 320 6.80 -11.34 -10.49
C SER A 320 7.13 -10.23 -11.47
N ASP A 321 7.96 -9.24 -11.08
CA ASP A 321 8.20 -7.99 -11.81
C ASP A 321 6.92 -7.17 -12.08
N ASN A 322 5.90 -7.28 -11.22
CA ASN A 322 4.59 -6.65 -11.45
C ASN A 322 4.41 -5.30 -10.76
N THR A 323 5.42 -4.76 -10.10
CA THR A 323 5.38 -3.54 -9.30
C THR A 323 4.78 -2.34 -10.05
N HIS A 324 5.07 -2.19 -11.34
CA HIS A 324 4.52 -1.15 -12.18
C HIS A 324 2.98 -1.15 -12.23
N ASN A 325 2.36 -2.32 -12.27
CA ASN A 325 0.90 -2.47 -12.22
C ASN A 325 0.34 -2.18 -10.83
N SER A 326 0.97 -2.69 -9.77
CA SER A 326 0.55 -2.43 -8.40
C SER A 326 0.54 -0.94 -8.09
N HIS A 327 1.59 -0.21 -8.46
CA HIS A 327 1.65 1.25 -8.33
C HIS A 327 0.58 1.97 -9.15
N PHE A 328 0.37 1.56 -10.41
CA PHE A 328 -0.66 2.14 -11.27
C PHE A 328 -2.06 1.98 -10.68
N TYR A 329 -2.40 0.79 -10.19
CA TYR A 329 -3.73 0.53 -9.63
C TYR A 329 -3.95 1.17 -8.26
N ASN A 330 -2.91 1.42 -7.46
CA ASN A 330 -2.99 2.29 -6.29
C ASN A 330 -3.42 3.71 -6.68
N GLY A 331 -2.72 4.33 -7.62
CA GLY A 331 -3.08 5.64 -8.14
C GLY A 331 -4.49 5.68 -8.73
N LYS A 332 -4.91 4.60 -9.39
CA LYS A 332 -6.26 4.42 -9.93
C LYS A 332 -7.32 4.39 -8.83
N GLY A 333 -7.08 3.70 -7.73
CA GLY A 333 -7.95 3.66 -6.55
C GLY A 333 -8.19 5.05 -5.97
N ILE A 334 -7.13 5.86 -5.81
CA ILE A 334 -7.23 7.25 -5.34
C ILE A 334 -8.16 8.07 -6.26
N ARG A 335 -7.93 8.00 -7.57
CA ARG A 335 -8.74 8.70 -8.56
C ARG A 335 -10.22 8.26 -8.53
N ASN A 336 -10.46 6.96 -8.42
CA ASN A 336 -11.80 6.39 -8.38
C ASN A 336 -12.63 6.94 -7.21
N VAL A 337 -12.04 7.02 -6.02
CA VAL A 337 -12.70 7.57 -4.83
C VAL A 337 -13.03 9.05 -5.02
N TYR A 338 -12.11 9.85 -5.57
CA TYR A 338 -12.38 11.27 -5.82
C TYR A 338 -13.52 11.50 -6.80
N LEU A 339 -13.53 10.73 -7.90
CA LEU A 339 -14.52 10.88 -8.98
C LEU A 339 -15.84 10.16 -8.69
N GLY A 340 -15.89 9.28 -7.69
CA GLY A 340 -17.07 8.46 -7.41
C GLY A 340 -17.34 7.45 -8.53
N GLU A 341 -16.30 6.88 -9.14
CA GLU A 341 -16.41 5.93 -10.25
C GLU A 341 -15.50 4.70 -10.07
N TYR A 342 -15.96 3.54 -10.47
CA TYR A 342 -15.16 2.32 -10.50
C TYR A 342 -15.54 1.45 -11.68
N LYS A 343 -14.54 1.05 -12.48
CA LYS A 343 -14.73 0.10 -13.58
C LYS A 343 -14.47 -1.31 -13.07
N LYS A 344 -15.53 -2.10 -12.97
CA LYS A 344 -15.50 -3.47 -12.47
C LYS A 344 -14.81 -4.43 -13.44
N VAL A 345 -14.39 -5.59 -12.91
CA VAL A 345 -13.76 -6.66 -13.70
C VAL A 345 -14.71 -7.25 -14.77
N ASP A 346 -16.02 -7.17 -14.59
CA ASP A 346 -17.01 -7.57 -15.59
C ASP A 346 -17.19 -6.55 -16.74
N GLY A 347 -16.47 -5.43 -16.68
CA GLY A 347 -16.49 -4.33 -17.65
C GLY A 347 -17.57 -3.29 -17.43
N SER A 348 -18.49 -3.49 -16.47
CA SER A 348 -19.47 -2.47 -16.08
C SER A 348 -18.81 -1.35 -15.26
N THR A 349 -19.46 -0.18 -15.20
CA THR A 349 -18.96 0.95 -14.41
C THR A 349 -20.00 1.33 -13.36
N LEU A 350 -19.55 1.40 -12.09
CA LEU A 350 -20.29 1.99 -11.00
C LEU A 350 -19.97 3.50 -10.94
N THR A 351 -21.01 4.35 -10.86
CA THR A 351 -20.86 5.81 -10.72
C THR A 351 -21.90 6.34 -9.77
N GLY A 352 -21.59 7.42 -9.02
CA GLY A 352 -22.53 8.04 -8.09
C GLY A 352 -22.04 9.37 -7.53
N PRO A 353 -22.68 9.90 -6.47
CA PRO A 353 -22.27 11.13 -5.81
C PRO A 353 -20.79 11.10 -5.43
N SER A 354 -20.05 12.20 -5.68
CA SER A 354 -18.60 12.20 -5.59
C SER A 354 -18.04 13.34 -4.73
N LEU A 355 -16.81 13.17 -4.23
CA LEU A 355 -16.01 14.24 -3.63
C LEU A 355 -15.84 15.41 -4.61
N SER A 356 -15.58 15.11 -5.88
CA SER A 356 -15.42 16.08 -6.94
C SER A 356 -16.64 17.02 -7.06
N GLU A 357 -17.86 16.48 -6.99
CA GLU A 357 -19.09 17.32 -7.04
C GLU A 357 -19.21 18.23 -5.82
N LEU A 358 -18.82 17.76 -4.63
CA LEU A 358 -18.84 18.57 -3.41
C LEU A 358 -17.78 19.69 -3.48
N VAL A 359 -16.57 19.35 -3.88
CA VAL A 359 -15.47 20.31 -4.03
C VAL A 359 -15.81 21.34 -5.10
N ALA A 360 -16.33 20.93 -6.26
CA ALA A 360 -16.73 21.84 -7.34
C ALA A 360 -17.80 22.85 -6.91
N LYS A 361 -18.73 22.46 -6.04
CA LYS A 361 -19.75 23.38 -5.46
C LYS A 361 -19.10 24.39 -4.51
N ALA A 362 -18.08 23.99 -3.75
CA ALA A 362 -17.39 24.85 -2.81
C ALA A 362 -16.38 25.76 -3.53
N ASP A 363 -15.60 25.20 -4.45
CA ASP A 363 -14.58 25.91 -5.25
C ASP A 363 -14.29 25.11 -6.55
N ALA A 364 -14.87 25.54 -7.65
CA ALA A 364 -14.71 24.88 -8.96
C ALA A 364 -13.25 24.85 -9.45
N GLN A 365 -12.42 25.82 -9.02
CA GLN A 365 -10.99 25.84 -9.40
C GLN A 365 -10.22 24.78 -8.62
N ALA A 366 -10.51 24.57 -7.34
CA ALA A 366 -9.89 23.52 -6.53
C ALA A 366 -10.22 22.12 -7.11
N ASP A 367 -11.48 21.87 -7.50
CA ASP A 367 -11.87 20.63 -8.18
C ASP A 367 -11.11 20.43 -9.50
N ALA A 368 -11.05 21.46 -10.34
CA ALA A 368 -10.34 21.39 -11.62
C ALA A 368 -8.83 21.12 -11.43
N THR A 369 -8.22 21.71 -10.39
CA THR A 369 -6.81 21.50 -10.06
C THR A 369 -6.58 20.04 -9.63
N LEU A 370 -7.35 19.52 -8.68
CA LEU A 370 -7.18 18.15 -8.20
C LEU A 370 -7.43 17.12 -9.31
N LYS A 371 -8.43 17.33 -10.16
CA LYS A 371 -8.64 16.47 -11.35
C LYS A 371 -7.44 16.46 -12.28
N ALA A 372 -6.84 17.64 -12.53
CA ALA A 372 -5.67 17.73 -13.39
C ALA A 372 -4.45 17.02 -12.77
N ASP A 373 -4.25 17.16 -11.46
CA ASP A 373 -3.14 16.52 -10.74
C ASP A 373 -3.32 14.99 -10.70
N LEU A 374 -4.53 14.50 -10.42
CA LEU A 374 -4.85 13.06 -10.50
C LEU A 374 -4.62 12.49 -11.90
N GLN A 375 -4.96 13.24 -12.95
CA GLN A 375 -4.70 12.83 -14.32
C GLN A 375 -3.20 12.83 -14.66
N GLU A 376 -2.44 13.80 -14.15
CA GLU A 376 -0.99 13.85 -14.30
C GLU A 376 -0.34 12.65 -13.63
N THR A 377 -0.73 12.32 -12.39
CA THR A 377 -0.26 11.13 -11.66
C THR A 377 -0.57 9.85 -12.43
N GLU A 378 -1.81 9.67 -12.90
CA GLU A 378 -2.18 8.50 -13.70
C GLU A 378 -1.30 8.38 -14.96
N ALA A 379 -0.98 9.49 -15.63
CA ALA A 379 -0.11 9.49 -16.80
C ALA A 379 1.35 9.14 -16.46
N LYS A 380 1.86 9.57 -15.29
CA LYS A 380 3.21 9.22 -14.84
C LYS A 380 3.33 7.75 -14.43
N LEU A 381 2.33 7.23 -13.72
CA LEU A 381 2.26 5.80 -13.38
C LEU A 381 2.06 4.93 -14.64
N GLN A 382 1.26 5.40 -15.62
CA GLN A 382 1.13 4.72 -16.90
C GLN A 382 2.47 4.66 -17.67
N ALA A 383 3.35 5.62 -17.51
CA ALA A 383 4.68 5.58 -18.13
C ALA A 383 5.54 4.44 -17.56
N LEU A 384 5.39 4.07 -16.28
CA LEU A 384 6.03 2.90 -15.69
C LEU A 384 5.46 1.60 -16.29
N VAL A 385 4.13 1.52 -16.39
CA VAL A 385 3.46 0.39 -17.07
C VAL A 385 3.92 0.26 -18.53
N ASP A 386 3.99 1.39 -19.25
CA ASP A 386 4.44 1.41 -20.64
C ASP A 386 5.92 0.99 -20.78
N SER A 387 6.75 1.30 -19.78
CA SER A 387 8.14 0.83 -19.73
C SER A 387 8.21 -0.69 -19.62
N ALA A 388 7.46 -1.28 -18.71
CA ALA A 388 7.44 -2.72 -18.50
C ALA A 388 6.76 -3.46 -19.68
N GLU A 389 5.52 -3.12 -20.02
CA GLU A 389 4.72 -3.90 -20.95
C GLU A 389 5.08 -3.69 -22.44
N LYS A 390 5.58 -2.50 -22.81
CA LYS A 390 5.93 -2.19 -24.22
C LYS A 390 7.41 -2.30 -24.52
N ASN A 391 8.27 -2.01 -23.52
CA ASN A 391 9.71 -1.96 -23.70
C ASN A 391 10.43 -3.10 -22.98
N ASN A 392 9.73 -3.90 -22.16
CA ASN A 392 10.27 -4.97 -21.33
C ASN A 392 11.37 -4.44 -20.38
N VAL A 393 11.14 -3.27 -19.78
CA VAL A 393 11.99 -2.64 -18.77
C VAL A 393 11.15 -2.44 -17.54
N HIS A 394 11.30 -3.31 -16.55
CA HIS A 394 10.50 -3.41 -15.35
C HIS A 394 11.02 -2.47 -14.25
N PHE A 395 10.37 -2.45 -13.11
CA PHE A 395 10.62 -1.43 -12.06
C PHE A 395 12.02 -1.59 -11.44
N ASP A 396 12.45 -2.82 -11.18
CA ASP A 396 13.80 -3.19 -10.74
C ASP A 396 14.90 -2.57 -11.63
N GLN A 397 14.71 -2.70 -12.95
CA GLN A 397 15.61 -2.12 -13.94
C GLN A 397 15.57 -0.58 -13.96
N LEU A 398 14.39 0.02 -13.69
CA LEU A 398 14.25 1.48 -13.62
C LEU A 398 15.00 2.07 -12.42
N ILE A 399 14.98 1.38 -11.27
CA ILE A 399 15.67 1.83 -10.05
C ILE A 399 17.15 1.48 -10.02
N ALA A 400 17.65 0.68 -10.96
CA ALA A 400 19.04 0.20 -11.02
C ALA A 400 20.06 1.33 -10.85
N GLU A 401 21.17 1.05 -10.16
CA GLU A 401 22.27 2.00 -10.00
C GLU A 401 22.81 2.45 -11.38
N GLY A 402 22.86 3.75 -11.59
CA GLY A 402 23.34 4.34 -12.84
C GLY A 402 22.31 4.45 -13.96
N ASN A 403 21.09 3.92 -13.80
CA ASN A 403 19.99 4.12 -14.75
C ASN A 403 19.29 5.48 -14.53
N ALA A 404 19.96 6.57 -14.92
CA ALA A 404 19.44 7.94 -14.70
C ALA A 404 18.09 8.20 -15.40
N GLU A 405 17.82 7.60 -16.56
CA GLU A 405 16.56 7.75 -17.30
C GLU A 405 15.43 6.99 -16.60
N GLY A 406 15.65 5.76 -16.18
CA GLY A 406 14.69 4.95 -15.43
C GLY A 406 14.35 5.58 -14.09
N GLN A 407 15.36 5.92 -13.31
CA GLN A 407 15.19 6.61 -12.03
C GLN A 407 14.43 7.94 -12.18
N GLN A 408 14.58 8.65 -13.31
CA GLN A 408 13.82 9.86 -13.55
C GLN A 408 12.33 9.61 -13.79
N LEU A 409 11.97 8.51 -14.45
CA LEU A 409 10.54 8.11 -14.61
C LEU A 409 9.90 7.86 -13.24
N VAL A 410 10.62 7.17 -12.33
CA VAL A 410 10.13 6.92 -10.97
C VAL A 410 10.02 8.22 -10.18
N ARG A 411 11.03 9.10 -10.21
CA ARG A 411 10.99 10.42 -9.55
C ARG A 411 9.85 11.29 -10.07
N ASP A 412 9.56 11.23 -11.35
CA ASP A 412 8.44 11.99 -11.95
C ASP A 412 7.09 11.53 -11.39
N ALA A 413 6.91 10.21 -11.18
CA ALA A 413 5.70 9.66 -10.58
C ALA A 413 5.59 10.04 -9.09
N ILE A 414 6.66 9.92 -8.32
CA ILE A 414 6.74 10.39 -6.93
C ILE A 414 6.36 11.89 -6.84
N ALA A 415 6.95 12.74 -7.69
CA ALA A 415 6.66 14.17 -7.67
C ALA A 415 5.19 14.48 -8.00
N ALA A 416 4.57 13.72 -8.90
CA ALA A 416 3.15 13.88 -9.22
C ALA A 416 2.24 13.46 -8.05
N LEU A 417 2.57 12.37 -7.34
CA LEU A 417 1.89 11.92 -6.14
C LEU A 417 1.98 12.93 -4.99
N VAL A 418 3.16 13.47 -4.74
CA VAL A 418 3.37 14.55 -3.74
C VAL A 418 2.56 15.81 -4.10
N LYS A 419 2.56 16.18 -5.37
CA LYS A 419 1.80 17.35 -5.85
C LYS A 419 0.29 17.15 -5.67
N GLN A 420 -0.25 15.99 -6.03
CA GLN A 420 -1.68 15.72 -5.88
C GLN A 420 -2.12 15.68 -4.42
N THR A 421 -1.25 15.25 -3.48
CA THR A 421 -1.54 15.29 -2.04
C THR A 421 -1.81 16.72 -1.58
N GLY A 422 -0.99 17.68 -2.00
CA GLY A 422 -1.24 19.10 -1.71
C GLY A 422 -2.59 19.60 -2.28
N ALA A 423 -3.03 19.09 -3.43
CA ALA A 423 -4.34 19.43 -3.98
C ALA A 423 -5.49 18.72 -3.23
N ILE A 424 -5.28 17.50 -2.70
CA ILE A 424 -6.22 16.79 -1.81
C ILE A 424 -6.43 17.59 -0.53
N GLU A 425 -5.37 18.07 0.13
CA GLU A 425 -5.45 18.91 1.32
C GLU A 425 -6.17 20.23 1.06
N GLN A 426 -5.91 20.86 -0.09
CA GLN A 426 -6.65 22.07 -0.49
C GLN A 426 -8.13 21.79 -0.70
N ALA A 427 -8.50 20.68 -1.35
CA ALA A 427 -9.87 20.26 -1.53
C ALA A 427 -10.57 20.00 -0.17
N ALA A 428 -9.89 19.34 0.76
CA ALA A 428 -10.36 19.14 2.14
C ALA A 428 -10.66 20.48 2.84
N GLY A 429 -9.73 21.43 2.74
CA GLY A 429 -9.90 22.78 3.29
C GLY A 429 -11.11 23.52 2.71
N LYS A 430 -11.43 23.35 1.40
CA LYS A 430 -12.63 23.92 0.78
C LYS A 430 -13.93 23.30 1.30
N LEU A 431 -13.89 22.07 1.75
CA LEU A 431 -14.97 21.38 2.43
C LEU A 431 -15.01 21.67 3.94
N GLY A 432 -14.15 22.56 4.46
CA GLY A 432 -14.08 22.88 5.89
C GLY A 432 -13.44 21.80 6.76
N ILE A 433 -12.81 20.81 6.14
CA ILE A 433 -12.03 19.77 6.82
C ILE A 433 -10.61 20.31 6.99
N SER A 434 -10.25 20.66 8.24
CA SER A 434 -8.91 21.11 8.62
C SER A 434 -8.08 19.93 9.14
N ASP A 435 -6.77 20.12 9.16
CA ASP A 435 -5.81 19.20 9.80
C ASP A 435 -5.99 17.76 9.28
N LEU A 436 -5.99 17.59 7.95
CA LEU A 436 -6.06 16.26 7.33
C LEU A 436 -4.85 15.42 7.70
N ASN A 437 -3.66 16.03 7.69
CA ASN A 437 -2.36 15.45 8.06
C ASN A 437 -2.18 14.03 7.48
N PRO A 438 -2.13 13.87 6.16
CA PRO A 438 -1.79 12.59 5.56
C PRO A 438 -0.41 12.14 6.03
N ASP A 439 -0.17 10.83 6.03
CA ASP A 439 1.16 10.30 6.29
C ASP A 439 2.16 10.85 5.27
N THR A 440 3.41 10.98 5.66
CA THR A 440 4.45 11.63 4.85
C THR A 440 5.38 10.62 4.22
N ALA A 441 6.04 11.04 3.13
CA ALA A 441 7.06 10.24 2.45
C ALA A 441 8.44 10.32 3.15
N ASP A 442 8.53 11.00 4.29
CA ASP A 442 9.77 11.20 5.05
C ASP A 442 9.77 10.31 6.30
N HIS A 443 9.49 9.02 6.12
CA HIS A 443 9.66 8.06 7.19
C HIS A 443 11.15 7.92 7.51
N GLU A 444 11.50 7.92 8.80
CA GLU A 444 12.79 7.46 9.29
C GLU A 444 12.69 5.94 9.46
N PHE A 445 13.47 5.19 8.69
CA PHE A 445 13.60 3.75 8.76
C PHE A 445 14.76 3.36 9.65
#